data_d26f158c394942cf57e136985f4e2bfc
#
_entry.id   d26f158c394942cf57e136985f4e2bfc
#
_cell.length_a   1.000
_cell.length_b   1.000
_cell.length_c   1.000
_cell.angle_alpha   90.00
_cell.angle_beta   90.00
_cell.angle_gamma   90.00
#
_symmetry.space_group_name_H-M   'P 1'
#
loop_
_entity.id
_entity.type
_entity.pdbx_description
1 polymer ?
#
loop_
_entity_poly.entity_id
_entity_poly.type
_entity_poly.pdbx_seq_one_letter_code
_entity_poly.pdbx_strand_id
1 'polypeptide(L)'
;MNRAEILEAAKRCVCGEREGEYGTPERNFDTIARLWTVYLNARVPDNGFRGTLLVTPKDVAMMMALLKVARISVSDKADSFVDLAGYAACGGEIAIGEGVAVDE
;
A
#
# COMPACT_ATOMS: atom_id res chain seq x y z
N MET A 1 13.64 15.79 -9.83
CA MET A 1 14.14 14.41 -9.64
C MET A 1 13.94 13.61 -10.93
N ASN A 2 14.95 12.84 -11.30
CA ASN A 2 14.78 11.90 -12.39
C ASN A 2 14.19 10.57 -11.88
N ARG A 3 13.85 9.67 -12.79
CA ARG A 3 13.21 8.39 -12.41
C ARG A 3 14.09 7.53 -11.49
N ALA A 4 15.39 7.55 -11.65
CA ALA A 4 16.30 6.79 -10.78
C ALA A 4 16.29 7.34 -9.36
N GLU A 5 16.26 8.65 -9.22
CA GLU A 5 16.20 9.32 -7.92
C GLU A 5 14.86 9.06 -7.21
N ILE A 6 13.76 9.03 -7.97
CA ILE A 6 12.44 8.70 -7.43
C ILE A 6 12.43 7.26 -6.88
N LEU A 7 12.98 6.32 -7.66
CA LEU A 7 13.06 4.92 -7.23
C LEU A 7 13.97 4.74 -6.01
N GLU A 8 15.10 5.44 -5.99
CA GLU A 8 16.00 5.39 -4.84
C GLU A 8 15.36 5.99 -3.58
N ALA A 9 14.65 7.09 -3.73
CA ALA A 9 13.92 7.70 -2.62
C ALA A 9 12.84 6.76 -2.09
N ALA A 10 12.10 6.08 -2.98
CA ALA A 10 11.10 5.10 -2.59
C ALA A 10 11.75 3.94 -1.84
N LYS A 11 12.88 3.45 -2.32
CA LYS A 11 13.63 2.38 -1.66
C LYS A 11 14.00 2.78 -0.23
N ARG A 12 14.53 3.99 -0.04
CA ARG A 12 14.89 4.47 1.30
C ARG A 12 13.67 4.54 2.22
N CYS A 13 12.52 4.93 1.70
CA CYS A 13 11.30 5.04 2.50
C CYS A 13 10.79 3.68 2.97
N VAL A 14 10.82 2.66 2.11
CA VAL A 14 10.19 1.36 2.42
C VAL A 14 11.18 0.34 2.99
N CYS A 15 12.48 0.56 2.83
CA CYS A 15 13.53 -0.36 3.31
C CYS A 15 14.40 0.24 4.40
N GLY A 16 14.13 1.47 4.83
CA GLY A 16 14.99 2.21 5.74
C GLY A 16 14.38 2.43 7.12
N GLU A 17 14.50 3.66 7.62
CA GLU A 17 14.11 4.04 8.99
C GLU A 17 12.66 3.78 9.32
N ARG A 18 11.74 3.89 8.36
CA ARG A 18 10.32 3.65 8.59
C ARG A 18 10.03 2.22 9.06
N GLU A 19 10.80 1.26 8.57
CA GLU A 19 10.64 -0.13 8.99
C GLU A 19 10.96 -0.29 10.47
N GLY A 20 11.95 0.45 10.97
CA GLY A 20 12.28 0.47 12.39
C GLY A 20 11.22 1.13 13.25
N GLU A 21 10.55 2.18 12.75
CA GLU A 21 9.52 2.91 13.49
C GLU A 21 8.16 2.24 13.48
N TYR A 22 7.75 1.70 12.33
CA TYR A 22 6.38 1.20 12.12
C TYR A 22 6.30 -0.31 11.94
N GLY A 23 7.45 -1.00 12.01
CA GLY A 23 7.53 -2.43 11.69
C GLY A 23 7.63 -2.65 10.19
N THR A 24 7.62 -3.90 9.79
CA THR A 24 7.68 -4.25 8.36
C THR A 24 6.39 -3.83 7.66
N PRO A 25 6.42 -3.56 6.36
CA PRO A 25 5.20 -3.29 5.60
C PRO A 25 4.15 -4.38 5.77
N GLU A 26 4.55 -5.64 5.78
CA GLU A 26 3.62 -6.76 5.96
C GLU A 26 2.85 -6.67 7.27
N ARG A 27 3.55 -6.39 8.38
CA ARG A 27 2.93 -6.29 9.71
C ARG A 27 2.06 -5.06 9.82
N ASN A 28 2.56 -3.92 9.36
CA ASN A 28 1.83 -2.66 9.41
C ASN A 28 0.56 -2.74 8.55
N PHE A 29 0.69 -3.24 7.33
CA PHE A 29 -0.45 -3.36 6.42
C PHE A 29 -1.46 -4.41 6.89
N ASP A 30 -1.01 -5.47 7.54
CA ASP A 30 -1.91 -6.44 8.16
C ASP A 30 -2.78 -5.79 9.23
N THR A 31 -2.18 -4.99 10.10
CA THR A 31 -2.92 -4.25 11.12
C THR A 31 -3.94 -3.30 10.51
N ILE A 32 -3.52 -2.53 9.51
CA ILE A 32 -4.41 -1.60 8.80
C ILE A 32 -5.55 -2.37 8.14
N ALA A 33 -5.24 -3.48 7.48
CA ALA A 33 -6.24 -4.31 6.79
C ALA A 33 -7.31 -4.81 7.76
N ARG A 34 -6.91 -5.24 8.96
CA ARG A 34 -7.85 -5.68 10.00
C ARG A 34 -8.76 -4.56 10.45
N LEU A 35 -8.19 -3.39 10.71
CA LEU A 35 -8.96 -2.23 11.13
C LEU A 35 -9.93 -1.77 10.04
N TRP A 36 -9.49 -1.72 8.79
CA TRP A 36 -10.34 -1.33 7.67
C TRP A 36 -11.44 -2.36 7.43
N THR A 37 -11.14 -3.64 7.58
CA THR A 37 -12.14 -4.71 7.47
C THR A 37 -13.27 -4.50 8.47
N VAL A 38 -12.92 -4.26 9.74
CA VAL A 38 -13.91 -4.00 10.79
C VAL A 38 -14.75 -2.76 10.46
N TYR A 39 -14.09 -1.68 10.10
CA TYR A 39 -14.77 -0.42 9.82
C TYR A 39 -15.74 -0.54 8.64
N LEU A 40 -15.27 -1.12 7.53
CA LEU A 40 -16.10 -1.24 6.32
C LEU A 40 -17.28 -2.17 6.55
N ASN A 41 -17.11 -3.29 7.25
CA ASN A 41 -18.22 -4.19 7.54
C ASN A 41 -19.23 -3.57 8.51
N ALA A 42 -18.78 -2.71 9.42
CA ALA A 42 -19.68 -1.98 10.30
C ALA A 42 -20.54 -0.97 9.55
N ARG A 43 -20.07 -0.50 8.38
CA ARG A 43 -20.80 0.47 7.57
C ARG A 43 -21.71 -0.16 6.54
N VAL A 44 -21.48 -1.42 6.18
CA VAL A 44 -22.33 -2.11 5.19
C VAL A 44 -23.69 -2.35 5.83
N PRO A 45 -24.77 -1.77 5.28
CA PRO A 45 -26.11 -2.02 5.83
C PRO A 45 -26.52 -3.46 5.55
N ASP A 46 -27.34 -4.00 6.43
CA ASP A 46 -27.88 -5.34 6.30
C ASP A 46 -29.01 -5.35 5.26
N ASN A 47 -28.65 -5.11 4.01
CA ASN A 47 -29.60 -4.91 2.92
C ASN A 47 -29.33 -5.82 1.71
N GLY A 48 -28.92 -7.05 1.96
CA GLY A 48 -28.75 -8.04 0.90
C GLY A 48 -27.32 -8.40 0.58
N PHE A 49 -26.32 -7.73 1.15
CA PHE A 49 -24.94 -8.17 1.04
C PHE A 49 -24.76 -9.41 1.93
N ARG A 50 -24.44 -10.53 1.30
CA ARG A 50 -24.30 -11.80 2.00
C ARG A 50 -22.83 -12.18 2.07
N GLY A 51 -22.16 -11.75 3.07
CA GLY A 51 -20.76 -12.09 3.28
C GLY A 51 -20.02 -10.95 3.93
N THR A 52 -18.81 -11.25 4.34
CA THR A 52 -17.92 -10.30 4.98
C THR A 52 -16.95 -9.76 3.93
N LEU A 53 -16.90 -8.45 3.80
CA LEU A 53 -15.86 -7.80 3.02
C LEU A 53 -14.54 -7.98 3.77
N LEU A 54 -13.54 -8.52 3.11
CA LEU A 54 -12.22 -8.73 3.68
C LEU A 54 -11.21 -7.84 2.97
N VAL A 55 -10.61 -6.91 3.71
CA VAL A 55 -9.50 -6.10 3.21
C VAL A 55 -8.20 -6.82 3.54
N THR A 56 -7.38 -7.05 2.53
CA THR A 56 -6.09 -7.72 2.69
C THR A 56 -4.96 -6.70 2.76
N PRO A 57 -3.76 -7.09 3.25
CA PRO A 57 -2.59 -6.20 3.20
C PRO A 57 -2.28 -5.68 1.79
N LYS A 58 -2.44 -6.52 0.76
CA LYS A 58 -2.27 -6.07 -0.63
C LYS A 58 -3.28 -4.98 -0.98
N ASP A 59 -4.53 -5.14 -0.56
CA ASP A 59 -5.57 -4.12 -0.80
C ASP A 59 -5.18 -2.79 -0.15
N VAL A 60 -4.61 -2.81 1.06
CA VAL A 60 -4.13 -1.61 1.72
C VAL A 60 -3.09 -0.90 0.85
N ALA A 61 -2.09 -1.63 0.36
CA ALA A 61 -1.05 -1.06 -0.50
C ALA A 61 -1.66 -0.44 -1.77
N MET A 62 -2.59 -1.14 -2.40
CA MET A 62 -3.23 -0.65 -3.64
C MET A 62 -4.12 0.57 -3.38
N MET A 63 -4.87 0.56 -2.28
CA MET A 63 -5.72 1.70 -1.92
C MET A 63 -4.89 2.94 -1.58
N MET A 64 -3.76 2.75 -0.89
CA MET A 64 -2.84 3.86 -0.61
C MET A 64 -2.18 4.38 -1.89
N ALA A 65 -1.86 3.49 -2.83
CA ALA A 65 -1.37 3.89 -4.15
C ALA A 65 -2.41 4.75 -4.87
N LEU A 66 -3.67 4.36 -4.84
CA LEU A 66 -4.76 5.13 -5.44
C LEU A 66 -4.93 6.49 -4.76
N LEU A 67 -4.74 6.57 -3.45
CA LEU A 67 -4.74 7.84 -2.73
C LEU A 67 -3.67 8.78 -3.29
N LYS A 68 -2.47 8.26 -3.55
CA LYS A 68 -1.39 9.06 -4.14
C LYS A 68 -1.70 9.47 -5.58
N VAL A 69 -2.33 8.61 -6.36
CA VAL A 69 -2.81 8.97 -7.71
C VAL A 69 -3.79 10.14 -7.62
N ALA A 70 -4.72 10.09 -6.67
CA ALA A 70 -5.68 11.19 -6.47
C ALA A 70 -4.97 12.50 -6.14
N ARG A 71 -3.94 12.47 -5.30
CA ARG A 71 -3.14 13.66 -4.97
C ARG A 71 -2.36 14.18 -6.17
N ILE A 72 -1.79 13.29 -6.97
CA ILE A 72 -1.05 13.66 -8.19
C ILE A 72 -1.96 14.34 -9.19
N SER A 73 -3.23 13.97 -9.25
CA SER A 73 -4.19 14.60 -10.17
C SER A 73 -4.39 16.10 -9.87
N VAL A 74 -4.07 16.53 -8.67
CA VAL A 74 -4.19 17.94 -8.25
C VAL A 74 -2.86 18.66 -8.33
N SER A 75 -1.75 17.99 -7.98
CA SER A 75 -0.44 18.62 -7.90
C SER A 75 0.67 17.59 -8.14
N ASP A 76 1.63 17.93 -8.99
CA ASP A 76 2.74 17.06 -9.36
C ASP A 76 3.89 17.15 -8.34
N LYS A 77 3.63 16.73 -7.10
CA LYS A 77 4.67 16.72 -6.06
C LYS A 77 5.50 15.46 -6.13
N ALA A 78 6.82 15.62 -6.02
CA ALA A 78 7.77 14.50 -6.04
C ALA A 78 7.44 13.46 -4.96
N ASP A 79 7.08 13.91 -3.75
CA ASP A 79 6.76 13.01 -2.64
C ASP A 79 5.63 12.05 -2.96
N SER A 80 4.61 12.50 -3.70
CA SER A 80 3.49 11.65 -4.08
C SER A 80 3.91 10.55 -5.06
N PHE A 81 4.80 10.87 -6.00
CA PHE A 81 5.36 9.86 -6.92
C PHE A 81 6.25 8.87 -6.18
N VAL A 82 7.06 9.35 -5.25
CA VAL A 82 7.91 8.49 -4.40
C VAL A 82 7.05 7.54 -3.59
N ASP A 83 5.99 8.04 -2.95
CA ASP A 83 5.09 7.23 -2.14
C ASP A 83 4.32 6.22 -2.99
N LEU A 84 3.87 6.63 -4.18
CA LEU A 84 3.20 5.73 -5.12
C LEU A 84 4.10 4.54 -5.48
N ALA A 85 5.35 4.82 -5.82
CA ALA A 85 6.35 3.78 -6.11
C ALA A 85 6.57 2.87 -4.90
N GLY A 86 6.65 3.45 -3.70
CA GLY A 86 6.81 2.70 -2.45
C GLY A 86 5.66 1.76 -2.17
N TYR A 87 4.42 2.23 -2.30
CA TYR A 87 3.25 1.37 -2.10
C TYR A 87 3.16 0.27 -3.15
N ALA A 88 3.52 0.58 -4.38
CA ALA A 88 3.57 -0.43 -5.44
C ALA A 88 4.59 -1.53 -5.11
N ALA A 89 5.75 -1.15 -4.63
CA ALA A 89 6.81 -2.10 -4.24
C ALA A 89 6.36 -2.97 -3.06
N CYS A 90 5.79 -2.36 -2.02
CA CYS A 90 5.30 -3.10 -0.85
C CYS A 90 4.16 -4.05 -1.23
N GLY A 91 3.21 -3.58 -2.04
CA GLY A 91 2.10 -4.40 -2.50
C GLY A 91 2.56 -5.55 -3.37
N GLY A 92 3.53 -5.32 -4.22
CA GLY A 92 4.13 -6.35 -5.07
C GLY A 92 4.82 -7.44 -4.25
N GLU A 93 5.61 -7.06 -3.27
CA GLU A 93 6.27 -8.02 -2.39
C GLU A 93 5.25 -8.85 -1.62
N ILE A 94 4.22 -8.23 -1.06
CA ILE A 94 3.17 -8.93 -0.32
C ILE A 94 2.41 -9.91 -1.23
N ALA A 95 2.07 -9.46 -2.44
CA ALA A 95 1.27 -10.26 -3.37
C ALA A 95 2.04 -11.44 -3.96
N ILE A 96 3.31 -11.22 -4.30
CA ILE A 96 4.13 -12.22 -4.98
C ILE A 96 4.79 -13.15 -3.97
N GLY A 97 5.15 -12.60 -2.81
CA GLY A 97 5.86 -13.32 -1.78
C GLY A 97 7.36 -13.45 -2.05
N GLU A 98 8.10 -13.86 -1.04
CA GLU A 98 9.54 -14.05 -1.16
C GLU A 98 9.86 -15.32 -1.93
N GLY A 99 10.92 -15.29 -2.73
CA GLY A 99 11.41 -16.44 -3.44
C GLY A 99 10.69 -16.76 -4.74
N VAL A 100 9.71 -15.95 -5.14
CA VAL A 100 9.04 -16.11 -6.43
C VAL A 100 9.82 -15.32 -7.49
N ALA A 101 10.15 -15.98 -8.58
CA ALA A 101 10.85 -15.36 -9.69
C ALA A 101 9.97 -14.29 -10.35
N VAL A 102 10.59 -13.19 -10.75
CA VAL A 102 9.90 -12.13 -11.48
C VAL A 102 9.79 -12.57 -12.94
N ASP A 103 8.55 -12.66 -13.43
CA ASP A 103 8.28 -12.87 -14.85
C ASP A 103 8.34 -11.52 -15.56
N GLU A 104 9.25 -11.40 -16.48
CA GLU A 104 9.39 -10.20 -17.30
C GLU A 104 8.57 -10.29 -18.58
#